data_3478554bf676e4274649693bae1e93de
#
_entry.id   3478554bf676e4274649693bae1e93de
#
_cell.length_a   1.000
_cell.length_b   1.000
_cell.length_c   1.000
_cell.angle_alpha   90.00
_cell.angle_beta   90.00
_cell.angle_gamma   90.00
#
_symmetry.space_group_name_H-M   'P 1'
#
loop_
_entity.id
_entity.type
_entity.pdbx_description
1 polymer ?
#
loop_
_entity_poly.entity_id
_entity_poly.type
_entity_poly.pdbx_seq_one_letter_code
_entity_poly.pdbx_strand_id
1 'polypeptide(L)'
;MISCFANDTELGISEIAERMDLSKSTTYGLVNTLTAFGYLEQTENKKYRLGLKLFELGNLVQSRMDVRMEARPYCQLLADKYRTTVHLATHSEGEIIYIDKVDNNSSVVVYSQIGKRAPMYCTGVGKAILAFLPEEYMEKYVLSRPLIKMTEHTITTGDGLLK
;
A
#
# COMPACT_ATOMS: atom_id res chain seq x y z
N MET A 1 -3.90 14.94 0.77
CA MET A 1 -3.52 15.49 -0.56
C MET A 1 -2.60 14.54 -1.35
N ILE A 2 -1.42 14.14 -0.87
CA ILE A 2 -0.53 13.20 -1.59
C ILE A 2 -1.25 11.90 -1.97
N SER A 3 -2.06 11.34 -1.08
CA SER A 3 -2.85 10.12 -1.34
C SER A 3 -3.89 10.26 -2.47
N CYS A 4 -4.24 11.47 -2.88
CA CYS A 4 -5.14 11.67 -4.04
C CYS A 4 -4.56 11.11 -5.34
N PHE A 5 -3.24 11.01 -5.42
CA PHE A 5 -2.51 10.51 -6.60
C PHE A 5 -2.31 8.99 -6.62
N ALA A 6 -2.89 8.25 -5.66
CA ALA A 6 -2.64 6.80 -5.55
C ALA A 6 -3.04 6.00 -6.81
N ASN A 7 -4.05 6.46 -7.54
CA ASN A 7 -4.57 5.80 -8.74
C ASN A 7 -4.44 6.65 -10.02
N ASP A 8 -3.86 7.85 -9.91
CA ASP A 8 -3.73 8.78 -11.01
C ASP A 8 -2.29 9.29 -11.13
N THR A 9 -1.79 9.34 -12.33
CA THR A 9 -0.44 9.85 -12.61
C THR A 9 -0.37 11.37 -12.49
N GLU A 10 -1.44 12.07 -12.86
CA GLU A 10 -1.51 13.55 -12.86
C GLU A 10 -2.90 14.03 -12.50
N LEU A 11 -2.99 15.07 -11.68
CA LEU A 11 -4.24 15.73 -11.28
C LEU A 11 -4.16 17.24 -11.41
N GLY A 12 -5.24 17.89 -11.83
CA GLY A 12 -5.40 19.33 -11.82
C GLY A 12 -5.88 19.84 -10.46
N ILE A 13 -5.73 21.14 -10.21
CA ILE A 13 -6.18 21.79 -8.95
C ILE A 13 -7.66 21.50 -8.64
N SER A 14 -8.53 21.52 -9.65
CA SER A 14 -9.97 21.27 -9.45
C SER A 14 -10.26 19.85 -9.02
N GLU A 15 -9.57 18.88 -9.62
CA GLU A 15 -9.69 17.46 -9.30
C GLU A 15 -9.19 17.16 -7.87
N ILE A 16 -8.09 17.80 -7.48
CA ILE A 16 -7.55 17.68 -6.11
C ILE A 16 -8.51 18.34 -5.10
N ALA A 17 -9.03 19.51 -5.42
CA ALA A 17 -9.97 20.26 -4.55
C ALA A 17 -11.24 19.44 -4.28
N GLU A 18 -11.81 18.84 -5.31
CA GLU A 18 -12.98 17.96 -5.22
C GLU A 18 -12.70 16.74 -4.32
N ARG A 19 -11.58 16.02 -4.54
CA ARG A 19 -11.20 14.85 -3.74
C ARG A 19 -10.92 15.16 -2.27
N MET A 20 -10.51 16.39 -1.98
CA MET A 20 -10.17 16.85 -0.63
C MET A 20 -11.33 17.56 0.06
N ASP A 21 -12.44 17.80 -0.65
CA ASP A 21 -13.55 18.63 -0.20
C ASP A 21 -13.07 20.02 0.29
N LEU A 22 -12.20 20.66 -0.50
CA LEU A 22 -11.61 21.97 -0.21
C LEU A 22 -11.90 22.99 -1.29
N SER A 23 -11.85 24.27 -0.93
CA SER A 23 -11.91 25.35 -1.93
C SER A 23 -10.68 25.31 -2.84
N LYS A 24 -10.82 25.73 -4.10
CA LYS A 24 -9.70 25.81 -5.06
C LYS A 24 -8.56 26.70 -4.57
N SER A 25 -8.87 27.81 -3.88
CA SER A 25 -7.86 28.70 -3.35
C SER A 25 -7.03 28.07 -2.23
N THR A 26 -7.67 27.35 -1.30
CA THR A 26 -7.00 26.59 -0.24
C THR A 26 -6.13 25.49 -0.85
N THR A 27 -6.70 24.72 -1.80
CA THR A 27 -5.98 23.65 -2.50
C THR A 27 -4.75 24.18 -3.23
N TYR A 28 -4.87 25.32 -3.92
CA TYR A 28 -3.75 25.94 -4.63
C TYR A 28 -2.61 26.33 -3.67
N GLY A 29 -2.92 26.91 -2.51
CA GLY A 29 -1.91 27.24 -1.49
C GLY A 29 -1.15 26.00 -0.98
N LEU A 30 -1.88 24.91 -0.70
CA LEU A 30 -1.30 23.65 -0.25
C LEU A 30 -0.45 22.98 -1.34
N VAL A 31 -0.94 22.95 -2.58
CA VAL A 31 -0.21 22.39 -3.72
C VAL A 31 1.07 23.17 -3.98
N ASN A 32 1.04 24.50 -3.96
CA ASN A 32 2.23 25.33 -4.12
C ASN A 32 3.28 25.04 -3.04
N THR A 33 2.84 24.89 -1.79
CA THR A 33 3.74 24.52 -0.69
C THR A 33 4.39 23.17 -0.94
N LEU A 34 3.62 22.14 -1.30
CA LEU A 34 4.15 20.80 -1.60
C LEU A 34 5.08 20.82 -2.82
N THR A 35 4.79 21.66 -3.81
CA THR A 35 5.65 21.82 -5.00
C THR A 35 6.97 22.50 -4.62
N ALA A 36 6.92 23.55 -3.79
CA ALA A 36 8.12 24.24 -3.32
C ALA A 36 9.08 23.31 -2.55
N PHE A 37 8.54 22.31 -1.84
CA PHE A 37 9.34 21.29 -1.13
C PHE A 37 9.65 20.03 -1.97
N GLY A 38 9.26 19.99 -3.24
CA GLY A 38 9.54 18.88 -4.14
C GLY A 38 8.68 17.62 -3.93
N TYR A 39 7.63 17.69 -3.13
CA TYR A 39 6.67 16.60 -2.94
C TYR A 39 5.70 16.46 -4.10
N LEU A 40 5.43 17.56 -4.80
CA LEU A 40 4.70 17.60 -6.05
C LEU A 40 5.56 18.30 -7.11
N GLU A 41 5.31 17.98 -8.37
CA GLU A 41 5.90 18.63 -9.55
C GLU A 41 4.76 19.07 -10.45
N GLN A 42 4.86 20.30 -11.01
CA GLN A 42 3.92 20.78 -12.02
C GLN A 42 4.39 20.33 -13.39
N THR A 43 3.47 19.73 -14.15
CA THR A 43 3.71 19.30 -15.53
C THR A 43 3.48 20.46 -16.52
N GLU A 44 3.91 20.28 -17.76
CA GLU A 44 3.72 21.27 -18.86
C GLU A 44 2.23 21.61 -19.07
N ASN A 45 1.34 20.65 -18.83
CA ASN A 45 -0.12 20.80 -18.93
C ASN A 45 -0.77 21.48 -17.71
N LYS A 46 0.04 22.10 -16.83
CA LYS A 46 -0.43 22.74 -15.59
C LYS A 46 -1.14 21.80 -14.62
N LYS A 47 -1.00 20.49 -14.79
CA LYS A 47 -1.36 19.47 -13.81
C LYS A 47 -0.21 19.24 -12.83
N TYR A 48 -0.45 18.43 -11.82
CA TYR A 48 0.52 18.08 -10.79
C TYR A 48 0.68 16.57 -10.74
N ARG A 49 1.89 16.11 -10.42
CA ARG A 49 2.23 14.71 -10.17
C ARG A 49 3.06 14.58 -8.91
N LEU A 50 3.25 13.36 -8.42
CA LEU A 50 4.14 13.09 -7.28
C LEU A 50 5.60 13.43 -7.65
N GLY A 51 6.25 14.21 -6.78
CA GLY A 51 7.63 14.65 -6.93
C GLY A 51 8.65 13.64 -6.40
N LEU A 52 9.89 13.73 -6.89
CA LEU A 52 10.99 12.82 -6.52
C LEU A 52 11.32 12.83 -5.02
N LYS A 53 10.97 13.87 -4.29
CA LYS A 53 11.17 13.95 -2.83
C LYS A 53 10.48 12.79 -2.08
N LEU A 54 9.34 12.32 -2.59
CA LEU A 54 8.64 11.16 -2.01
C LEU A 54 9.42 9.86 -2.20
N PHE A 55 10.10 9.69 -3.35
CA PHE A 55 10.96 8.56 -3.59
C PHE A 55 12.18 8.55 -2.65
N GLU A 56 12.83 9.70 -2.45
CA GLU A 56 13.94 9.84 -1.49
C GLU A 56 13.50 9.42 -0.08
N LEU A 57 12.38 9.96 0.39
CA LEU A 57 11.86 9.65 1.72
C LEU A 57 11.40 8.19 1.83
N GLY A 58 10.78 7.64 0.79
CA GLY A 58 10.41 6.24 0.72
C GLY A 58 11.62 5.31 0.85
N ASN A 59 12.74 5.63 0.19
CA ASN A 59 13.99 4.87 0.33
C ASN A 59 14.57 4.97 1.75
N LEU A 60 14.48 6.12 2.42
CA LEU A 60 14.90 6.24 3.82
C LEU A 60 14.05 5.38 4.75
N VAL A 61 12.74 5.29 4.52
CA VAL A 61 11.86 4.36 5.26
C VAL A 61 12.27 2.92 4.99
N GLN A 62 12.45 2.57 3.72
CA GLN A 62 12.83 1.21 3.31
C GLN A 62 14.16 0.75 3.90
N SER A 63 15.18 1.64 3.93
CA SER A 63 16.53 1.33 4.46
C SER A 63 16.55 1.09 5.98
N ARG A 64 15.49 1.49 6.69
CA ARG A 64 15.32 1.28 8.14
C ARG A 64 14.46 0.06 8.49
N MET A 65 14.04 -0.70 7.48
CA MET A 65 13.23 -1.91 7.68
C MET A 65 14.15 -3.14 7.85
N ASP A 66 14.62 -3.40 9.06
CA ASP A 66 15.50 -4.55 9.36
C ASP A 66 14.86 -5.86 8.91
N VAL A 67 13.55 -6.03 9.14
CA VAL A 67 12.79 -7.23 8.72
C VAL A 67 12.90 -7.51 7.21
N ARG A 68 12.97 -6.46 6.39
CA ARG A 68 13.12 -6.61 4.94
C ARG A 68 14.50 -7.17 4.57
N MET A 69 15.56 -6.65 5.19
CA MET A 69 16.92 -7.09 4.95
C MET A 69 17.13 -8.53 5.42
N GLU A 70 16.66 -8.84 6.62
CA GLU A 70 16.76 -10.17 7.21
C GLU A 70 15.97 -11.23 6.45
N ALA A 71 14.76 -10.90 5.99
CA ALA A 71 13.87 -11.84 5.30
C ALA A 71 14.23 -12.08 3.83
N ARG A 72 14.89 -11.12 3.16
CA ARG A 72 15.15 -11.19 1.71
C ARG A 72 15.90 -12.47 1.26
N PRO A 73 16.96 -12.95 1.93
CA PRO A 73 17.63 -14.20 1.55
C PRO A 73 16.68 -15.41 1.58
N TYR A 74 15.79 -15.48 2.56
CA TYR A 74 14.80 -16.56 2.69
C TYR A 74 13.73 -16.47 1.61
N CYS A 75 13.29 -15.25 1.26
CA CYS A 75 12.37 -15.03 0.15
C CYS A 75 13.00 -15.49 -1.17
N GLN A 76 14.30 -15.24 -1.38
CA GLN A 76 15.02 -15.71 -2.57
C GLN A 76 15.09 -17.24 -2.63
N LEU A 77 15.48 -17.90 -1.54
CA LEU A 77 15.50 -19.35 -1.44
C LEU A 77 14.13 -19.98 -1.77
N LEU A 78 13.05 -19.41 -1.27
CA LEU A 78 11.70 -19.88 -1.56
C LEU A 78 11.30 -19.64 -3.02
N ALA A 79 11.61 -18.48 -3.58
CA ALA A 79 11.34 -18.15 -4.97
C ALA A 79 12.07 -19.14 -5.92
N ASP A 80 13.33 -19.43 -5.64
CA ASP A 80 14.15 -20.36 -6.43
C ASP A 80 13.66 -21.81 -6.31
N LYS A 81 13.36 -22.24 -5.08
CA LYS A 81 12.90 -23.59 -4.79
C LYS A 81 11.56 -23.92 -5.45
N TYR A 82 10.61 -22.99 -5.38
CA TYR A 82 9.24 -23.22 -5.85
C TYR A 82 8.95 -22.58 -7.21
N ARG A 83 9.93 -21.90 -7.81
CA ARG A 83 9.82 -21.18 -9.10
C ARG A 83 8.58 -20.28 -9.15
N THR A 84 8.38 -19.50 -8.10
CA THR A 84 7.22 -18.63 -7.93
C THR A 84 7.63 -17.26 -7.41
N THR A 85 6.73 -16.30 -7.53
CA THR A 85 6.90 -14.98 -6.90
C THR A 85 6.66 -15.10 -5.40
N VAL A 86 7.58 -14.57 -4.60
CA VAL A 86 7.47 -14.46 -3.14
C VAL A 86 7.30 -13.01 -2.74
N HIS A 87 6.33 -12.74 -1.88
CA HIS A 87 6.05 -11.41 -1.35
C HIS A 87 6.38 -11.36 0.13
N LEU A 88 7.00 -10.26 0.53
CA LEU A 88 7.14 -9.89 1.94
C LEU A 88 6.19 -8.72 2.22
N ALA A 89 5.44 -8.82 3.30
CA ALA A 89 4.51 -7.77 3.72
C ALA A 89 4.65 -7.49 5.22
N THR A 90 4.35 -6.27 5.59
CA THR A 90 4.08 -5.85 6.98
C THR A 90 2.60 -5.49 7.11
N HIS A 91 2.15 -5.10 8.31
CA HIS A 91 0.77 -4.72 8.52
C HIS A 91 0.65 -3.34 9.18
N SER A 92 -0.46 -2.69 8.91
CA SER A 92 -0.84 -1.42 9.53
C SER A 92 -2.35 -1.24 9.44
N GLU A 93 -3.01 -1.00 10.57
CA GLU A 93 -4.43 -0.65 10.65
C GLU A 93 -5.39 -1.58 9.89
N GLY A 94 -5.20 -2.89 10.01
CA GLY A 94 -6.05 -3.93 9.40
C GLY A 94 -5.76 -4.20 7.92
N GLU A 95 -4.69 -3.62 7.39
CA GLU A 95 -4.20 -3.88 6.04
C GLU A 95 -2.76 -4.40 6.06
N ILE A 96 -2.39 -5.17 5.04
CA ILE A 96 -0.99 -5.45 4.72
C ILE A 96 -0.44 -4.37 3.81
N ILE A 97 0.88 -4.20 3.87
CA ILE A 97 1.65 -3.38 2.94
C ILE A 97 2.77 -4.26 2.39
N TYR A 98 2.83 -4.45 1.07
CA TYR A 98 3.91 -5.19 0.44
C TYR A 98 5.20 -4.38 0.51
N ILE A 99 6.22 -4.89 1.22
CA ILE A 99 7.50 -4.20 1.44
C ILE A 99 8.65 -4.76 0.62
N ASP A 100 8.51 -5.99 0.10
CA ASP A 100 9.44 -6.58 -0.86
C ASP A 100 8.75 -7.61 -1.76
N LYS A 101 9.34 -7.86 -2.92
CA LYS A 101 8.91 -8.83 -3.92
C LYS A 101 10.14 -9.47 -4.56
N VAL A 102 10.17 -10.79 -4.58
CA VAL A 102 11.19 -11.57 -5.28
C VAL A 102 10.51 -12.38 -6.39
N ASP A 103 10.83 -12.05 -7.63
CA ASP A 103 10.31 -12.74 -8.81
C ASP A 103 11.34 -13.77 -9.29
N ASN A 104 10.88 -14.99 -9.58
CA ASN A 104 11.66 -16.00 -10.25
C ASN A 104 11.02 -16.35 -11.59
N ASN A 105 11.07 -15.42 -12.56
CA ASN A 105 10.64 -15.59 -13.96
C ASN A 105 9.38 -16.45 -14.19
N SER A 106 8.46 -16.48 -13.23
CA SER A 106 7.20 -17.19 -13.39
C SER A 106 6.34 -16.46 -14.44
N SER A 107 5.73 -17.20 -15.34
CA SER A 107 4.81 -16.70 -16.37
C SER A 107 3.52 -16.10 -15.76
N VAL A 108 3.36 -16.15 -14.44
CA VAL A 108 2.22 -15.60 -13.72
C VAL A 108 2.52 -14.17 -13.35
N VAL A 109 1.86 -13.23 -14.03
CA VAL A 109 1.91 -11.80 -13.68
C VAL A 109 1.13 -11.59 -12.39
N VAL A 110 1.84 -11.40 -11.28
CA VAL A 110 1.19 -11.05 -10.01
C VAL A 110 1.13 -9.52 -9.90
N TYR A 111 -0.07 -8.96 -9.85
CA TYR A 111 -0.34 -7.52 -9.78
C TYR A 111 0.03 -6.85 -8.44
N SER A 112 0.86 -7.48 -7.62
CA SER A 112 1.35 -6.88 -6.38
C SER A 112 2.52 -5.95 -6.67
N GLN A 113 2.41 -4.74 -6.21
CA GLN A 113 3.49 -3.75 -6.25
C GLN A 113 3.97 -3.45 -4.83
N ILE A 114 5.27 -3.21 -4.66
CA ILE A 114 5.82 -2.72 -3.39
C ILE A 114 5.14 -1.39 -3.06
N GLY A 115 4.75 -1.22 -1.79
CA GLY A 115 3.98 -0.07 -1.31
C GLY A 115 2.46 -0.23 -1.43
N LYS A 116 1.96 -1.21 -2.21
CA LYS A 116 0.52 -1.45 -2.32
C LYS A 116 -0.04 -2.02 -1.02
N ARG A 117 -1.24 -1.56 -0.66
CA ARG A 117 -2.00 -2.05 0.49
C ARG A 117 -3.07 -3.05 0.05
N ALA A 118 -3.41 -3.96 0.93
CA ALA A 118 -4.54 -4.88 0.75
C ALA A 118 -5.13 -5.26 2.12
N PRO A 119 -6.45 -5.52 2.21
CA PRO A 119 -7.07 -5.92 3.45
C PRO A 119 -6.50 -7.25 3.97
N MET A 120 -6.27 -7.35 5.30
CA MET A 120 -5.71 -8.56 5.90
C MET A 120 -6.64 -9.76 5.78
N TYR A 121 -7.96 -9.55 5.95
CA TYR A 121 -8.95 -10.64 6.00
C TYR A 121 -9.08 -11.44 4.71
N CYS A 122 -8.74 -10.87 3.55
CA CYS A 122 -8.92 -11.49 2.24
C CYS A 122 -7.61 -11.90 1.54
N THR A 123 -6.46 -11.74 2.20
CA THR A 123 -5.15 -12.14 1.67
C THR A 123 -4.52 -13.26 2.49
N GLY A 124 -3.79 -14.17 1.83
CA GLY A 124 -3.11 -15.28 2.51
C GLY A 124 -2.12 -14.78 3.56
N VAL A 125 -1.24 -13.83 3.18
CA VAL A 125 -0.26 -13.23 4.10
C VAL A 125 -0.95 -12.44 5.23
N GLY A 126 -2.07 -11.75 4.92
CA GLY A 126 -2.84 -11.02 5.93
C GLY A 126 -3.44 -11.93 6.98
N LYS A 127 -4.08 -13.05 6.57
CA LYS A 127 -4.63 -14.05 7.49
C LYS A 127 -3.52 -14.72 8.32
N ALA A 128 -2.37 -15.01 7.72
CA ALA A 128 -1.23 -15.55 8.44
C ALA A 128 -0.73 -14.61 9.53
N ILE A 129 -0.68 -13.31 9.27
CA ILE A 129 -0.32 -12.31 10.28
C ILE A 129 -1.40 -12.20 11.36
N LEU A 130 -2.68 -12.15 10.98
CA LEU A 130 -3.81 -12.06 11.92
C LEU A 130 -3.82 -13.20 12.94
N ALA A 131 -3.43 -14.41 12.53
CA ALA A 131 -3.36 -15.58 13.41
C ALA A 131 -2.40 -15.43 14.60
N PHE A 132 -1.47 -14.47 14.54
CA PHE A 132 -0.49 -14.19 15.60
C PHE A 132 -0.70 -12.83 16.28
N LEU A 133 -1.69 -12.06 15.86
CA LEU A 133 -2.01 -10.78 16.48
C LEU A 133 -3.06 -10.97 17.61
N PRO A 134 -3.06 -10.09 18.63
CA PRO A 134 -4.09 -10.08 19.65
C PRO A 134 -5.50 -9.92 19.05
N GLU A 135 -6.50 -10.56 19.64
CA GLU A 135 -7.89 -10.45 19.20
C GLU A 135 -8.40 -9.00 19.18
N GLU A 136 -7.97 -8.19 20.14
CA GLU A 136 -8.25 -6.75 20.22
C GLU A 136 -7.79 -5.99 18.95
N TYR A 137 -6.70 -6.42 18.33
CA TYR A 137 -6.25 -5.82 17.06
C TYR A 137 -7.24 -6.12 15.93
N MET A 138 -7.71 -7.37 15.87
CA MET A 138 -8.68 -7.79 14.86
C MET A 138 -9.99 -7.04 15.03
N GLU A 139 -10.52 -6.95 16.26
CA GLU A 139 -11.74 -6.20 16.56
C GLU A 139 -11.61 -4.72 16.16
N LYS A 140 -10.51 -4.08 16.56
CA LYS A 140 -10.28 -2.65 16.34
C LYS A 140 -10.09 -2.27 14.89
N TYR A 141 -9.33 -3.04 14.12
CA TYR A 141 -8.87 -2.62 12.81
C TYR A 141 -9.47 -3.40 11.62
N VAL A 142 -9.92 -4.63 11.86
CA VAL A 142 -10.47 -5.49 10.80
C VAL A 142 -11.98 -5.57 10.89
N LEU A 143 -12.53 -5.95 12.05
CA LEU A 143 -13.96 -6.17 12.24
C LEU A 143 -14.75 -4.86 12.44
N SER A 144 -14.08 -3.77 12.75
CA SER A 144 -14.70 -2.42 12.81
C SER A 144 -15.12 -1.89 11.43
N ARG A 145 -14.76 -2.57 10.35
CA ARG A 145 -15.07 -2.19 8.96
C ARG A 145 -15.86 -3.30 8.27
N PRO A 146 -16.69 -3.00 7.26
CA PRO A 146 -17.35 -4.01 6.46
C PRO A 146 -16.34 -4.93 5.75
N LEU A 147 -16.50 -6.25 5.89
CA LEU A 147 -15.71 -7.23 5.17
C LEU A 147 -16.30 -7.44 3.77
N ILE A 148 -15.71 -6.77 2.78
CA ILE A 148 -16.18 -6.79 1.40
C ILE A 148 -15.81 -8.13 0.74
N LYS A 149 -16.77 -8.74 0.04
CA LYS A 149 -16.55 -9.98 -0.70
C LYS A 149 -15.68 -9.70 -1.96
N MET A 150 -14.43 -10.16 -1.96
CA MET A 150 -13.50 -10.01 -3.09
C MET A 150 -13.55 -11.20 -4.05
N THR A 151 -13.79 -12.41 -3.53
CA THR A 151 -13.96 -13.66 -4.28
C THR A 151 -15.08 -14.48 -3.67
N GLU A 152 -15.48 -15.57 -4.32
CA GLU A 152 -16.48 -16.50 -3.78
C GLU A 152 -16.06 -17.11 -2.43
N HIS A 153 -14.76 -17.22 -2.21
CA HIS A 153 -14.17 -17.80 -1.00
C HIS A 153 -13.77 -16.79 0.08
N THR A 154 -14.08 -15.49 -0.12
CA THR A 154 -13.75 -14.46 0.87
C THR A 154 -14.56 -14.66 2.13
N ILE A 155 -13.88 -14.78 3.27
CA ILE A 155 -14.52 -14.81 4.60
C ILE A 155 -15.02 -13.40 4.91
N THR A 156 -16.33 -13.25 5.12
CA THR A 156 -16.99 -11.94 5.33
C THR A 156 -17.64 -11.81 6.70
N THR A 157 -17.34 -12.74 7.63
CA THR A 157 -17.86 -12.72 9.00
C THR A 157 -16.71 -12.80 10.01
N GLY A 158 -16.86 -12.14 11.16
CA GLY A 158 -15.87 -12.19 12.25
C GLY A 158 -15.64 -13.61 12.75
N ASP A 159 -16.72 -14.36 13.02
CA ASP A 159 -16.64 -15.75 13.47
C ASP A 159 -15.94 -16.68 12.46
N GLY A 160 -16.02 -16.37 11.19
CA GLY A 160 -15.32 -17.11 10.13
C GLY A 160 -13.83 -16.82 10.09
N LEU A 161 -13.40 -15.63 10.51
CA LEU A 161 -11.97 -15.24 10.57
C LEU A 161 -11.29 -15.76 11.82
N LEU A 162 -12.04 -16.00 12.92
CA LEU A 162 -11.54 -16.50 14.20
C LEU A 162 -11.33 -18.03 14.22
N LYS A 163 -11.82 -18.76 13.22
CA LYS A 163 -11.65 -20.21 13.03
C LYS A 163 -10.39 -20.55 12.23
#